data_1ea9f2456f709e92a595173b2c15756f
#
_entry.id   1ea9f2456f709e92a595173b2c15756f
#
_cell.length_a   1.000
_cell.length_b   1.000
_cell.length_c   1.000
_cell.angle_alpha   90.00
_cell.angle_beta   90.00
_cell.angle_gamma   90.00
#
_symmetry.space_group_name_H-M   'P 1'
#
loop_
_entity.id
_entity.type
_entity.pdbx_description
1 polymer ?
#
loop_
_entity_poly.entity_id
_entity_poly.type
_entity_poly.pdbx_seq_one_letter_code
_entity_poly.pdbx_strand_id
1 'polypeptide(L)'
;MISDEFNGIIPIPENKGSQKNEIKIIYDNEFLYVFAKAYTTADKVGEPSLKRDATTRGADAILVIFDTYSDATNAFWFESTSSGVKKDALISNGGQSSGNDIDFSWDIRFDVKTVKQDGYYSVEFKIPFSSLKFPEGSTRWKVNFYRADNVYSEFNSWTYIPKGQNGLNISYFGDLIFEKPLGSSKSPIIMIPYTNGIISKDYENKSSFSDFSFGGDAKISVGNGMNLDLTFNPDFSQVEVDDQIVNLTRFEINLPEKRQFFIQNSDLFSSLGDSRDSRAFFSRRIGVAKDIDGNTIENRIIAGLRLSGKITDNLRLGFLNMQTEKDESNKISSNNNMVLSLQQRVFSKSNINLFFINREKTGNSSFINDQEKFNRVFGLDYNLRSKNSKWSGSLFYHNSIDEIKKDDSYSTGINLSYNSKNHGVYSKIISVGEGFESDLGFIRRKGIFKKYIRYERRFWIETEKISNISITPSFRYITKPNINSLIMDRDFSASFAIDFKSLSNLSIDFSYPYTYLDSEFNITRRDGAVPIPIGGYNYPNLKISFRNNFFNEFTYFFEVGSCLLYTSPSPRDQRGSGV
;
A
#
# COMPACT_ATOMS: atom_id res chain seq x y z
N MET A 1 26.24 -18.06 -13.35
CA MET A 1 26.83 -17.03 -12.44
C MET A 1 26.37 -15.69 -12.91
N ILE A 2 25.79 -14.89 -12.06
CA ILE A 2 25.33 -13.55 -12.38
C ILE A 2 26.45 -12.56 -12.02
N SER A 3 26.55 -11.46 -12.76
CA SER A 3 27.58 -10.42 -12.61
C SER A 3 27.80 -10.00 -11.15
N ASP A 4 29.03 -9.77 -10.79
CA ASP A 4 29.48 -9.23 -9.51
C ASP A 4 29.38 -7.70 -9.42
N GLU A 5 28.95 -7.04 -10.49
CA GLU A 5 28.78 -5.58 -10.55
C GLU A 5 27.35 -5.17 -10.22
N PHE A 6 27.17 -4.51 -9.07
CA PHE A 6 25.92 -3.89 -8.69
C PHE A 6 25.99 -2.37 -8.92
N ASN A 7 24.84 -1.81 -9.31
CA ASN A 7 24.68 -0.39 -9.58
C ASN A 7 24.05 0.32 -8.39
N GLY A 8 24.57 1.48 -8.01
CA GLY A 8 24.03 2.29 -6.93
C GLY A 8 22.62 2.81 -7.24
N ILE A 9 21.75 2.76 -6.24
CA ILE A 9 20.46 3.44 -6.22
C ILE A 9 20.54 4.66 -5.30
N ILE A 10 21.07 4.47 -4.10
CA ILE A 10 21.35 5.51 -3.11
C ILE A 10 22.72 5.25 -2.46
N PRO A 11 23.47 6.26 -2.04
CA PRO A 11 23.21 7.70 -2.17
C PRO A 11 23.55 8.27 -3.56
N ILE A 12 24.28 7.50 -4.37
CA ILE A 12 24.79 7.96 -5.67
C ILE A 12 24.25 7.03 -6.76
N PRO A 13 23.09 7.39 -7.34
CA PRO A 13 22.53 6.59 -8.43
C PRO A 13 23.48 6.46 -9.62
N GLU A 14 23.47 5.28 -10.25
CA GLU A 14 24.26 4.94 -11.45
C GLU A 14 25.75 4.69 -11.21
N ASN A 15 26.28 4.90 -10.02
CA ASN A 15 27.65 4.50 -9.68
C ASN A 15 27.72 2.98 -9.43
N LYS A 16 28.92 2.42 -9.48
CA LYS A 16 29.14 1.05 -9.03
C LYS A 16 29.05 0.99 -7.50
N GLY A 17 28.44 -0.10 -6.98
CA GLY A 17 28.45 -0.37 -5.56
C GLY A 17 29.87 -0.57 -5.01
N SER A 18 30.11 -0.13 -3.79
CA SER A 18 31.44 -0.15 -3.15
C SER A 18 31.95 -1.56 -2.85
N GLN A 19 31.03 -2.53 -2.71
CA GLN A 19 31.35 -3.91 -2.34
C GLN A 19 30.92 -4.90 -3.43
N LYS A 20 31.73 -5.93 -3.58
CA LYS A 20 31.46 -7.05 -4.50
C LYS A 20 30.32 -7.94 -3.98
N ASN A 21 29.52 -8.47 -4.90
CA ASN A 21 28.49 -9.47 -4.64
C ASN A 21 28.57 -10.59 -5.67
N GLU A 22 28.30 -11.82 -5.26
CA GLU A 22 28.21 -12.96 -6.16
C GLU A 22 26.86 -13.65 -5.95
N ILE A 23 26.08 -13.80 -7.03
CA ILE A 23 24.78 -14.46 -6.97
C ILE A 23 24.83 -15.72 -7.85
N LYS A 24 24.29 -16.80 -7.33
CA LYS A 24 24.07 -18.06 -8.07
C LYS A 24 22.65 -18.52 -7.88
N ILE A 25 22.04 -19.05 -8.94
CA ILE A 25 20.70 -19.63 -8.91
C ILE A 25 20.79 -21.05 -9.44
N ILE A 26 20.16 -21.98 -8.72
CA ILE A 26 19.89 -23.33 -9.17
C ILE A 26 18.43 -23.68 -8.86
N TYR A 27 17.90 -24.69 -9.49
CA TYR A 27 16.53 -25.15 -9.25
C TYR A 27 16.42 -26.65 -9.48
N ASP A 28 15.42 -27.23 -8.84
CA ASP A 28 14.96 -28.59 -9.09
C ASP A 28 13.46 -28.58 -9.47
N ASN A 29 12.76 -29.68 -9.30
CA ASN A 29 11.33 -29.74 -9.62
C ASN A 29 10.42 -29.09 -8.56
N GLU A 30 10.94 -28.82 -7.37
CA GLU A 30 10.16 -28.36 -6.22
C GLU A 30 10.59 -26.98 -5.73
N PHE A 31 11.88 -26.65 -5.86
CA PHE A 31 12.45 -25.47 -5.24
C PHE A 31 13.32 -24.66 -6.19
N LEU A 32 13.31 -23.35 -5.98
CA LEU A 32 14.28 -22.41 -6.48
C LEU A 32 15.26 -22.07 -5.35
N TYR A 33 16.55 -22.21 -5.59
CA TYR A 33 17.60 -21.87 -4.65
C TYR A 33 18.36 -20.65 -5.14
N VAL A 34 18.53 -19.66 -4.27
CA VAL A 34 19.36 -18.49 -4.56
C VAL A 34 20.46 -18.41 -3.53
N PHE A 35 21.70 -18.49 -3.99
CA PHE A 35 22.89 -18.27 -3.18
C PHE A 35 23.42 -16.87 -3.45
N ALA A 36 23.64 -16.09 -2.40
CA ALA A 36 24.28 -14.78 -2.46
C ALA A 36 25.49 -14.74 -1.54
N LYS A 37 26.64 -14.30 -2.05
CA LYS A 37 27.84 -14.00 -1.28
C LYS A 37 28.07 -12.49 -1.35
N ALA A 38 27.97 -11.82 -0.21
CA ALA A 38 28.13 -10.39 -0.07
C ALA A 38 29.46 -10.09 0.66
N TYR A 39 30.41 -9.52 -0.05
CA TYR A 39 31.68 -9.13 0.52
C TYR A 39 31.50 -7.92 1.41
N THR A 40 32.26 -7.84 2.52
CA THR A 40 32.22 -6.73 3.48
C THR A 40 33.59 -6.54 4.12
N THR A 41 33.92 -5.30 4.43
CA THR A 41 35.16 -4.95 5.16
C THR A 41 34.93 -4.82 6.67
N ALA A 42 33.69 -4.96 7.13
CA ALA A 42 33.35 -4.84 8.54
C ALA A 42 33.48 -6.18 9.26
N ASP A 43 34.13 -6.16 10.41
CA ASP A 43 34.20 -7.32 11.33
C ASP A 43 32.82 -7.64 11.93
N LYS A 44 31.98 -6.64 12.08
CA LYS A 44 30.60 -6.76 12.60
C LYS A 44 29.62 -6.06 11.68
N VAL A 45 28.61 -6.79 11.26
CA VAL A 45 27.50 -6.28 10.46
C VAL A 45 26.33 -6.01 11.40
N GLY A 46 25.79 -4.79 11.34
CA GLY A 46 24.69 -4.35 12.18
C GLY A 46 23.43 -5.21 12.01
N GLU A 47 22.74 -5.47 13.10
CA GLU A 47 21.46 -6.20 13.11
C GLU A 47 20.52 -5.55 14.14
N PRO A 48 19.66 -4.63 13.70
CA PRO A 48 18.81 -3.86 14.60
C PRO A 48 17.65 -4.67 15.19
N SER A 49 17.26 -5.79 14.57
CA SER A 49 16.16 -6.63 15.03
C SER A 49 16.27 -8.06 14.51
N LEU A 50 15.91 -9.03 15.36
CA LEU A 50 15.77 -10.44 14.99
C LEU A 50 14.30 -10.84 14.73
N LYS A 51 13.37 -9.90 14.80
CA LYS A 51 11.95 -10.16 14.50
C LYS A 51 11.77 -10.32 13.00
N ARG A 52 11.03 -11.35 12.55
CA ARG A 52 10.59 -11.48 11.16
C ARG A 52 9.85 -10.21 10.71
N ASP A 53 10.02 -9.81 9.47
CA ASP A 53 9.41 -8.64 8.83
C ASP A 53 9.76 -7.29 9.49
N ALA A 54 10.75 -7.28 10.39
CA ALA A 54 11.27 -6.03 10.94
C ALA A 54 11.87 -5.15 9.84
N THR A 55 11.97 -3.86 10.13
CA THR A 55 12.68 -2.95 9.24
C THR A 55 14.16 -3.37 9.12
N THR A 56 14.65 -3.46 7.90
CA THR A 56 16.07 -3.75 7.61
C THR A 56 16.94 -2.50 7.58
N ARG A 57 16.39 -1.33 7.97
CA ARG A 57 17.19 -0.12 8.13
C ARG A 57 18.27 -0.32 9.18
N GLY A 58 19.52 -0.10 8.80
CA GLY A 58 20.67 -0.32 9.69
C GLY A 58 21.19 -1.75 9.70
N ALA A 59 20.64 -2.67 8.91
CA ALA A 59 21.16 -4.01 8.70
C ALA A 59 21.73 -4.19 7.29
N ASP A 60 22.72 -5.06 7.16
CA ASP A 60 23.09 -5.59 5.85
C ASP A 60 22.07 -6.64 5.43
N ALA A 61 21.58 -6.52 4.20
CA ALA A 61 20.58 -7.43 3.67
C ALA A 61 20.77 -7.71 2.18
N ILE A 62 20.36 -8.89 1.77
CA ILE A 62 20.22 -9.28 0.37
C ILE A 62 18.73 -9.47 0.07
N LEU A 63 18.31 -8.87 -1.04
CA LEU A 63 16.95 -9.00 -1.54
C LEU A 63 16.99 -9.66 -2.91
N VAL A 64 16.01 -10.51 -3.17
CA VAL A 64 15.74 -11.06 -4.49
C VAL A 64 14.26 -10.86 -4.82
N ILE A 65 13.99 -10.35 -6.01
CA ILE A 65 12.64 -10.01 -6.44
C ILE A 65 12.37 -10.64 -7.80
N PHE A 66 11.30 -11.46 -7.89
CA PHE A 66 10.93 -12.19 -9.10
C PHE A 66 9.60 -11.69 -9.65
N ASP A 67 9.58 -11.26 -10.91
CA ASP A 67 8.38 -11.17 -11.73
C ASP A 67 8.27 -12.46 -12.55
N THR A 68 7.48 -13.37 -12.05
CA THR A 68 7.32 -14.73 -12.59
C THR A 68 6.50 -14.79 -13.87
N TYR A 69 5.76 -13.73 -14.17
CA TYR A 69 4.97 -13.59 -15.39
C TYR A 69 5.67 -12.77 -16.48
N SER A 70 6.79 -12.12 -16.15
CA SER A 70 7.55 -11.25 -17.07
C SER A 70 6.73 -10.13 -17.67
N ASP A 71 5.72 -9.62 -16.94
CA ASP A 71 4.80 -8.61 -17.44
C ASP A 71 4.99 -7.23 -16.80
N ALA A 72 5.94 -7.13 -15.88
CA ALA A 72 6.26 -5.93 -15.11
C ALA A 72 5.06 -5.37 -14.32
N THR A 73 4.14 -6.22 -13.91
CA THR A 73 2.94 -5.84 -13.16
C THR A 73 3.11 -6.09 -11.67
N ASN A 74 3.38 -7.35 -11.30
CA ASN A 74 3.55 -7.78 -9.92
C ASN A 74 4.85 -8.57 -9.77
N ALA A 75 5.45 -8.53 -8.58
CA ALA A 75 6.65 -9.29 -8.27
C ALA A 75 6.66 -9.78 -6.82
N PHE A 76 7.33 -10.90 -6.58
CA PHE A 76 7.52 -11.51 -5.28
C PHE A 76 8.86 -11.09 -4.70
N TRP A 77 8.85 -10.51 -3.52
CA TRP A 77 10.02 -10.03 -2.80
C TRP A 77 10.42 -11.01 -1.72
N PHE A 78 11.68 -11.39 -1.69
CA PHE A 78 12.30 -12.18 -0.63
C PHE A 78 13.55 -11.47 -0.14
N GLU A 79 13.67 -11.31 1.15
CA GLU A 79 14.78 -10.60 1.77
C GLU A 79 15.31 -11.39 2.96
N SER A 80 16.62 -11.33 3.16
CA SER A 80 17.26 -11.78 4.37
C SER A 80 18.37 -10.85 4.80
N THR A 81 18.41 -10.56 6.08
CA THR A 81 19.57 -9.89 6.69
C THR A 81 20.76 -10.85 6.78
N SER A 82 21.94 -10.30 7.06
CA SER A 82 23.15 -11.08 7.31
C SER A 82 23.03 -12.04 8.51
N SER A 83 22.05 -11.84 9.37
CA SER A 83 21.74 -12.70 10.54
C SER A 83 20.60 -13.68 10.27
N GLY A 84 20.06 -13.73 9.04
CA GLY A 84 19.01 -14.69 8.67
C GLY A 84 17.59 -14.25 9.00
N VAL A 85 17.38 -12.98 9.34
CA VAL A 85 16.02 -12.45 9.51
C VAL A 85 15.33 -12.37 8.17
N LYS A 86 14.22 -13.06 8.05
CA LYS A 86 13.42 -13.15 6.83
C LYS A 86 12.43 -11.99 6.75
N LYS A 87 12.25 -11.50 5.53
CA LYS A 87 11.19 -10.56 5.18
C LYS A 87 10.68 -10.86 3.78
N ASP A 88 9.39 -10.77 3.58
CA ASP A 88 8.74 -10.97 2.31
C ASP A 88 7.71 -9.88 2.04
N ALA A 89 7.40 -9.69 0.77
CA ALA A 89 6.39 -8.73 0.33
C ALA A 89 5.90 -9.07 -1.08
N LEU A 90 4.75 -8.50 -1.43
CA LEU A 90 4.26 -8.47 -2.79
C LEU A 90 4.41 -7.07 -3.36
N ILE A 91 5.05 -6.95 -4.52
CA ILE A 91 5.07 -5.70 -5.28
C ILE A 91 3.94 -5.74 -6.30
N SER A 92 3.14 -4.69 -6.34
CA SER A 92 2.05 -4.48 -7.30
C SER A 92 2.31 -3.25 -8.16
N ASN A 93 1.44 -3.01 -9.16
CA ASN A 93 1.49 -1.82 -10.01
C ASN A 93 2.88 -1.52 -10.61
N GLY A 94 3.74 -2.54 -10.76
CA GLY A 94 5.08 -2.44 -11.32
C GLY A 94 6.10 -1.75 -10.45
N GLY A 95 5.84 -1.57 -9.15
CA GLY A 95 6.78 -0.95 -8.22
C GLY A 95 7.10 0.51 -8.55
N GLN A 96 6.14 1.27 -9.04
CA GLN A 96 6.35 2.67 -9.43
C GLN A 96 6.36 3.63 -8.23
N SER A 97 5.66 3.25 -7.15
CA SER A 97 5.55 4.02 -5.90
C SER A 97 6.02 3.17 -4.72
N SER A 98 7.13 3.54 -4.11
CA SER A 98 7.74 2.78 -3.02
C SER A 98 6.89 2.66 -1.74
N GLY A 99 5.83 3.42 -1.61
CA GLY A 99 4.99 3.40 -0.40
C GLY A 99 3.64 2.70 -0.55
N ASN A 100 3.08 2.70 -1.77
CA ASN A 100 1.72 2.20 -2.02
C ASN A 100 1.70 0.88 -2.83
N ASP A 101 2.81 0.53 -3.47
CA ASP A 101 2.90 -0.63 -4.36
C ASP A 101 3.52 -1.86 -3.68
N ILE A 102 3.94 -1.74 -2.41
CA ILE A 102 4.57 -2.83 -1.65
C ILE A 102 3.64 -3.22 -0.51
N ASP A 103 3.25 -4.49 -0.49
CA ASP A 103 2.44 -5.08 0.57
C ASP A 103 3.29 -6.04 1.41
N PHE A 104 3.73 -5.58 2.59
CA PHE A 104 4.50 -6.36 3.56
C PHE A 104 3.62 -7.27 4.43
N SER A 105 2.31 -7.23 4.30
CA SER A 105 1.42 -8.16 4.99
C SER A 105 1.28 -9.50 4.24
N TRP A 106 1.83 -9.58 3.01
CA TRP A 106 1.94 -10.83 2.29
C TRP A 106 3.01 -11.71 2.93
N ASP A 107 2.62 -12.90 3.40
CA ASP A 107 3.47 -13.84 4.10
C ASP A 107 3.47 -15.19 3.38
N ILE A 108 4.66 -15.72 3.10
CA ILE A 108 4.82 -16.97 2.39
C ILE A 108 5.89 -17.85 3.02
N ARG A 109 5.77 -19.16 2.80
CA ARG A 109 6.76 -20.10 3.29
C ARG A 109 7.99 -20.13 2.38
N PHE A 110 9.14 -19.80 2.92
CA PHE A 110 10.46 -20.03 2.35
C PHE A 110 11.49 -20.21 3.47
N ASP A 111 12.63 -20.80 3.15
CA ASP A 111 13.71 -20.99 4.12
C ASP A 111 14.92 -20.15 3.75
N VAL A 112 15.65 -19.71 4.78
CA VAL A 112 16.90 -18.95 4.64
C VAL A 112 17.94 -19.55 5.58
N LYS A 113 19.18 -19.64 5.10
CA LYS A 113 20.36 -19.90 5.92
C LYS A 113 21.42 -18.85 5.62
N THR A 114 22.11 -18.40 6.66
CA THR A 114 23.18 -17.42 6.57
C THR A 114 24.44 -17.93 7.25
N VAL A 115 25.59 -17.56 6.71
CA VAL A 115 26.90 -17.83 7.31
C VAL A 115 27.73 -16.55 7.23
N LYS A 116 28.28 -16.12 8.35
CA LYS A 116 29.23 -14.99 8.43
C LYS A 116 30.65 -15.53 8.51
N GLN A 117 31.54 -14.97 7.72
CA GLN A 117 32.98 -15.28 7.69
C GLN A 117 33.79 -13.99 7.56
N ASP A 118 35.10 -14.07 7.75
CA ASP A 118 35.98 -12.93 7.54
C ASP A 118 35.87 -12.45 6.10
N GLY A 119 35.57 -11.17 5.91
CA GLY A 119 35.48 -10.53 4.63
C GLY A 119 34.18 -10.76 3.84
N TYR A 120 33.24 -11.56 4.32
CA TYR A 120 31.94 -11.73 3.67
C TYR A 120 30.90 -12.39 4.55
N TYR A 121 29.64 -12.27 4.15
CA TYR A 121 28.57 -13.17 4.59
C TYR A 121 27.89 -13.80 3.38
N SER A 122 27.31 -14.98 3.57
CA SER A 122 26.50 -15.66 2.55
C SER A 122 25.07 -15.84 3.02
N VAL A 123 24.15 -15.81 2.06
CA VAL A 123 22.71 -16.04 2.24
C VAL A 123 22.26 -17.08 1.24
N GLU A 124 21.58 -18.11 1.71
CA GLU A 124 20.92 -19.12 0.86
C GLU A 124 19.41 -19.04 1.07
N PHE A 125 18.69 -18.79 -0.01
CA PHE A 125 17.23 -18.84 -0.05
C PHE A 125 16.79 -20.18 -0.65
N LYS A 126 15.84 -20.86 0.00
CA LYS A 126 15.14 -22.02 -0.53
C LYS A 126 13.66 -21.67 -0.67
N ILE A 127 13.22 -21.45 -1.90
CA ILE A 127 11.89 -20.95 -2.23
C ILE A 127 11.09 -22.06 -2.92
N PRO A 128 10.02 -22.59 -2.32
CA PRO A 128 9.19 -23.60 -2.96
C PRO A 128 8.47 -23.01 -4.18
N PHE A 129 8.46 -23.74 -5.30
CA PHE A 129 7.65 -23.33 -6.46
C PHE A 129 6.14 -23.32 -6.15
N SER A 130 5.69 -24.12 -5.20
CA SER A 130 4.31 -24.09 -4.70
C SER A 130 3.94 -22.77 -4.00
N SER A 131 4.93 -22.01 -3.55
CA SER A 131 4.77 -20.69 -2.95
C SER A 131 4.67 -19.58 -3.99
N LEU A 132 5.07 -19.82 -5.23
CA LEU A 132 5.08 -18.87 -6.33
C LEU A 132 3.98 -19.18 -7.33
N LYS A 133 3.49 -18.15 -8.00
CA LYS A 133 2.57 -18.30 -9.13
C LYS A 133 3.29 -17.91 -10.41
N PHE A 134 3.25 -18.80 -11.39
CA PHE A 134 3.87 -18.61 -12.70
C PHE A 134 3.17 -19.46 -13.77
N PRO A 135 3.27 -19.11 -15.07
CA PRO A 135 2.72 -19.91 -16.15
C PRO A 135 3.40 -21.28 -16.24
N GLU A 136 2.62 -22.33 -16.46
CA GLU A 136 3.17 -23.66 -16.79
C GLU A 136 3.99 -23.59 -18.07
N GLY A 137 5.08 -24.32 -18.12
CA GLY A 137 6.00 -24.27 -19.24
C GLY A 137 6.84 -23.01 -19.32
N SER A 138 6.84 -22.18 -18.27
CA SER A 138 7.64 -20.96 -18.23
C SER A 138 9.12 -21.26 -18.37
N THR A 139 9.77 -20.58 -19.31
CA THR A 139 11.22 -20.66 -19.56
C THR A 139 11.95 -19.38 -19.17
N ARG A 140 11.21 -18.35 -18.77
CA ARG A 140 11.77 -17.03 -18.49
C ARG A 140 10.97 -16.28 -17.42
N TRP A 141 11.67 -15.73 -16.44
CA TRP A 141 11.17 -14.77 -15.48
C TRP A 141 11.97 -13.46 -15.57
N LYS A 142 11.45 -12.39 -14.97
CA LYS A 142 12.21 -11.20 -14.68
C LYS A 142 12.68 -11.26 -13.23
N VAL A 143 13.92 -10.82 -12.99
CA VAL A 143 14.54 -10.85 -11.66
C VAL A 143 15.39 -9.62 -11.43
N ASN A 144 15.47 -9.17 -10.20
CA ASN A 144 16.53 -8.26 -9.77
C ASN A 144 17.03 -8.65 -8.38
N PHE A 145 18.28 -8.32 -8.10
CA PHE A 145 18.94 -8.54 -6.83
C PHE A 145 19.34 -7.18 -6.27
N TYR A 146 19.20 -7.05 -4.96
CA TYR A 146 19.55 -5.83 -4.27
C TYR A 146 20.41 -6.15 -3.05
N ARG A 147 21.26 -5.20 -2.70
CA ARG A 147 22.02 -5.22 -1.46
C ARG A 147 21.78 -3.93 -0.70
N ALA A 148 21.35 -4.04 0.56
CA ALA A 148 21.51 -3.01 1.56
C ALA A 148 22.88 -3.19 2.20
N ASP A 149 23.79 -2.24 2.03
CA ASP A 149 25.13 -2.24 2.57
C ASP A 149 25.23 -1.18 3.68
N ASN A 150 25.22 -1.63 4.91
CA ASN A 150 25.26 -0.73 6.07
C ASN A 150 26.63 -0.07 6.25
N VAL A 151 27.71 -0.77 5.87
CA VAL A 151 29.10 -0.27 6.02
C VAL A 151 29.33 0.98 5.20
N TYR A 152 28.89 0.97 3.95
CA TYR A 152 29.01 2.09 3.02
C TYR A 152 27.75 2.95 2.92
N SER A 153 26.71 2.58 3.68
CA SER A 153 25.41 3.27 3.63
C SER A 153 24.85 3.34 2.22
N GLU A 154 24.87 2.20 1.52
CA GLU A 154 24.45 2.09 0.14
C GLU A 154 23.25 1.14 -0.01
N PHE A 155 22.43 1.43 -1.02
CA PHE A 155 21.47 0.48 -1.56
C PHE A 155 21.74 0.31 -3.04
N ASN A 156 22.05 -0.91 -3.45
CA ASN A 156 22.52 -1.24 -4.78
C ASN A 156 21.63 -2.28 -5.44
N SER A 157 21.52 -2.25 -6.77
CA SER A 157 20.81 -3.23 -7.57
C SER A 157 21.71 -3.87 -8.63
N TRP A 158 21.45 -5.14 -8.94
CA TRP A 158 22.13 -5.83 -10.02
C TRP A 158 21.86 -5.17 -11.38
N THR A 159 20.59 -4.88 -11.68
CA THR A 159 20.26 -4.20 -12.93
C THR A 159 20.39 -2.69 -12.81
N TYR A 160 20.72 -2.06 -13.93
CA TYR A 160 20.77 -0.61 -14.00
C TYR A 160 19.38 0.01 -13.94
N ILE A 161 19.19 0.94 -13.02
CA ILE A 161 17.97 1.73 -12.86
C ILE A 161 18.29 3.20 -13.05
N PRO A 162 17.70 3.88 -14.06
CA PRO A 162 18.04 5.27 -14.36
C PRO A 162 17.69 6.22 -13.22
N LYS A 163 18.49 7.28 -13.05
CA LYS A 163 18.19 8.41 -12.15
C LYS A 163 16.77 8.93 -12.35
N GLY A 164 16.07 9.15 -11.24
CA GLY A 164 14.69 9.63 -11.24
C GLY A 164 13.63 8.56 -11.43
N GLN A 165 14.02 7.29 -11.59
CA GLN A 165 13.11 6.15 -11.53
C GLN A 165 13.08 5.55 -10.12
N ASN A 166 11.97 4.89 -9.77
CA ASN A 166 11.90 4.15 -8.51
C ASN A 166 12.84 2.96 -8.55
N GLY A 167 13.62 2.74 -7.47
CA GLY A 167 14.57 1.65 -7.36
C GLY A 167 13.96 0.25 -7.45
N LEU A 168 12.65 0.11 -7.23
CA LEU A 168 11.91 -1.15 -7.29
C LEU A 168 11.07 -1.30 -8.58
N ASN A 169 11.26 -0.43 -9.56
CA ASN A 169 10.50 -0.48 -10.81
C ASN A 169 10.82 -1.76 -11.59
N ILE A 170 9.87 -2.69 -11.60
CA ILE A 170 9.98 -4.02 -12.23
C ILE A 170 10.34 -3.94 -13.72
N SER A 171 10.03 -2.82 -14.37
CA SER A 171 10.35 -2.62 -15.80
C SER A 171 11.84 -2.66 -16.14
N TYR A 172 12.70 -2.50 -15.14
CA TYR A 172 14.16 -2.53 -15.28
C TYR A 172 14.79 -3.84 -14.85
N PHE A 173 14.00 -4.85 -14.50
CA PHE A 173 14.51 -6.17 -14.10
C PHE A 173 15.15 -6.90 -15.26
N GLY A 174 16.19 -7.67 -14.96
CA GLY A 174 16.87 -8.55 -15.89
C GLY A 174 16.10 -9.84 -16.16
N ASP A 175 16.66 -10.70 -16.99
CA ASP A 175 16.06 -11.98 -17.36
C ASP A 175 16.71 -13.12 -16.58
N LEU A 176 15.87 -13.98 -16.01
CA LEU A 176 16.23 -15.31 -15.53
C LEU A 176 15.69 -16.32 -16.54
N ILE A 177 16.58 -17.03 -17.21
CA ILE A 177 16.25 -18.03 -18.23
C ILE A 177 16.46 -19.41 -17.62
N PHE A 178 15.44 -20.25 -17.67
CA PHE A 178 15.48 -21.63 -17.21
C PHE A 178 15.93 -22.54 -18.35
N GLU A 179 16.82 -23.48 -18.06
CA GLU A 179 17.32 -24.45 -19.04
C GLU A 179 16.22 -25.38 -19.55
N LYS A 180 15.24 -25.67 -18.71
CA LYS A 180 14.07 -26.49 -19.03
C LYS A 180 12.80 -25.72 -18.65
N PRO A 181 11.70 -25.95 -19.42
CA PRO A 181 10.40 -25.38 -19.03
C PRO A 181 10.02 -25.84 -17.62
N LEU A 182 9.57 -24.88 -16.79
CA LEU A 182 9.09 -25.19 -15.45
C LEU A 182 7.76 -25.97 -15.54
N GLY A 183 7.58 -26.93 -14.66
CA GLY A 183 6.31 -27.62 -14.48
C GLY A 183 5.20 -26.68 -13.99
N SER A 184 4.01 -27.22 -13.79
CA SER A 184 2.92 -26.43 -13.18
C SER A 184 3.25 -26.09 -11.72
N SER A 185 2.92 -24.87 -11.31
CA SER A 185 2.89 -24.48 -9.89
C SER A 185 1.74 -25.24 -9.20
N LYS A 186 1.97 -26.51 -8.89
CA LYS A 186 1.01 -27.31 -8.13
C LYS A 186 1.02 -26.83 -6.69
N SER A 187 0.18 -25.85 -6.38
CA SER A 187 -0.13 -25.60 -4.98
C SER A 187 -1.04 -26.71 -4.50
N PRO A 188 -0.67 -27.42 -3.43
CA PRO A 188 -1.58 -28.40 -2.83
C PRO A 188 -2.85 -27.69 -2.37
N ILE A 189 -3.94 -28.43 -2.23
CA ILE A 189 -5.11 -27.94 -1.50
C ILE A 189 -4.64 -27.71 -0.06
N ILE A 190 -4.76 -26.48 0.41
CA ILE A 190 -4.42 -26.10 1.77
C ILE A 190 -5.73 -25.95 2.52
N MET A 191 -5.88 -26.64 3.64
CA MET A 191 -7.01 -26.53 4.55
C MET A 191 -6.48 -26.15 5.94
N ILE A 192 -7.04 -25.11 6.52
CA ILE A 192 -6.65 -24.60 7.84
C ILE A 192 -7.88 -24.54 8.72
N PRO A 193 -8.25 -25.65 9.40
CA PRO A 193 -9.27 -25.59 10.44
C PRO A 193 -8.71 -24.91 11.69
N TYR A 194 -9.53 -24.13 12.38
CA TYR A 194 -9.16 -23.50 13.63
C TYR A 194 -10.32 -23.44 14.62
N THR A 195 -9.96 -23.33 15.88
CA THR A 195 -10.86 -23.02 16.97
C THR A 195 -10.35 -21.80 17.73
N ASN A 196 -11.24 -20.93 18.16
CA ASN A 196 -10.92 -19.75 18.94
C ASN A 196 -11.76 -19.69 20.20
N GLY A 197 -11.11 -19.36 21.33
CA GLY A 197 -11.76 -19.08 22.59
C GLY A 197 -11.37 -17.68 23.07
N ILE A 198 -12.35 -16.81 23.28
CA ILE A 198 -12.15 -15.45 23.77
C ILE A 198 -12.74 -15.33 25.16
N ILE A 199 -11.95 -14.85 26.11
CA ILE A 199 -12.41 -14.42 27.43
C ILE A 199 -11.96 -12.98 27.61
N SER A 200 -12.91 -12.08 27.72
CA SER A 200 -12.66 -10.65 27.92
C SER A 200 -13.35 -10.15 29.17
N LYS A 201 -12.70 -9.28 29.92
CA LYS A 201 -13.25 -8.62 31.07
C LYS A 201 -13.02 -7.12 30.98
N ASP A 202 -14.11 -6.39 30.90
CA ASP A 202 -14.11 -4.94 30.96
C ASP A 202 -14.29 -4.50 32.41
N TYR A 203 -13.24 -3.93 32.98
CA TYR A 203 -13.24 -3.46 34.37
C TYR A 203 -13.95 -2.12 34.53
N GLU A 204 -14.04 -1.30 33.49
CA GLU A 204 -14.69 0.00 33.50
C GLU A 204 -16.22 -0.18 33.53
N ASN A 205 -16.75 -1.00 32.63
CA ASN A 205 -18.18 -1.30 32.53
C ASN A 205 -18.60 -2.53 33.35
N LYS A 206 -17.68 -3.15 34.09
CA LYS A 206 -17.92 -4.36 34.93
C LYS A 206 -18.59 -5.50 34.15
N SER A 207 -18.31 -5.62 32.86
CA SER A 207 -18.84 -6.68 32.02
C SER A 207 -17.79 -7.76 31.74
N SER A 208 -18.24 -8.97 31.52
CA SER A 208 -17.42 -10.08 31.08
C SER A 208 -18.05 -10.75 29.87
N PHE A 209 -17.25 -11.07 28.91
CA PHE A 209 -17.64 -11.75 27.67
C PHE A 209 -16.79 -13.01 27.51
N SER A 210 -17.41 -14.09 27.13
CA SER A 210 -16.72 -15.32 26.73
C SER A 210 -17.39 -15.88 25.48
N ASP A 211 -16.59 -16.22 24.48
CA ASP A 211 -17.07 -16.83 23.24
C ASP A 211 -16.15 -17.98 22.85
N PHE A 212 -16.72 -18.98 22.20
CA PHE A 212 -16.00 -20.09 21.59
C PHE A 212 -16.51 -20.29 20.18
N SER A 213 -15.60 -20.22 19.22
CA SER A 213 -15.93 -20.36 17.82
C SER A 213 -15.02 -21.37 17.12
N PHE A 214 -15.52 -21.94 16.04
CA PHE A 214 -14.73 -22.73 15.12
C PHE A 214 -14.92 -22.21 13.70
N GLY A 215 -13.89 -22.36 12.90
CA GLY A 215 -13.91 -21.93 11.52
C GLY A 215 -12.87 -22.66 10.68
N GLY A 216 -12.69 -22.24 9.47
CA GLY A 216 -11.69 -22.84 8.60
C GLY A 216 -11.55 -22.10 7.29
N ASP A 217 -10.33 -22.13 6.79
CA ASP A 217 -9.98 -21.61 5.48
C ASP A 217 -9.54 -22.75 4.55
N ALA A 218 -9.84 -22.63 3.27
CA ALA A 218 -9.33 -23.52 2.25
C ALA A 218 -8.80 -22.71 1.06
N LYS A 219 -7.66 -23.13 0.55
CA LYS A 219 -7.04 -22.55 -0.64
C LYS A 219 -6.82 -23.61 -1.69
N ILE A 220 -7.37 -23.39 -2.87
CA ILE A 220 -7.39 -24.34 -3.98
C ILE A 220 -6.85 -23.63 -5.22
N SER A 221 -5.84 -24.19 -5.87
CA SER A 221 -5.41 -23.69 -7.17
C SER A 221 -6.38 -24.13 -8.27
N VAL A 222 -6.82 -23.18 -9.08
CA VAL A 222 -7.74 -23.40 -10.20
C VAL A 222 -7.01 -23.12 -11.51
N GLY A 223 -6.74 -24.16 -12.28
CA GLY A 223 -5.90 -24.05 -13.46
C GLY A 223 -4.48 -23.59 -13.12
N ASN A 224 -3.83 -22.93 -14.07
CA ASN A 224 -2.41 -22.56 -13.94
C ASN A 224 -2.18 -21.13 -13.41
N GLY A 225 -3.24 -20.34 -13.20
CA GLY A 225 -3.08 -18.92 -12.88
C GLY A 225 -4.04 -18.35 -11.84
N MET A 226 -5.03 -19.12 -11.38
CA MET A 226 -6.03 -18.64 -10.43
C MET A 226 -6.00 -19.38 -9.09
N ASN A 227 -6.49 -18.74 -8.05
CA ASN A 227 -6.73 -19.31 -6.73
C ASN A 227 -8.19 -19.11 -6.34
N LEU A 228 -8.77 -20.18 -5.79
CA LEU A 228 -10.01 -20.14 -5.05
C LEU A 228 -9.68 -20.20 -3.57
N ASP A 229 -9.99 -19.14 -2.85
CA ASP A 229 -9.92 -19.07 -1.40
C ASP A 229 -11.34 -19.15 -0.86
N LEU A 230 -11.57 -20.05 0.07
CA LEU A 230 -12.84 -20.23 0.78
C LEU A 230 -12.59 -19.96 2.25
N THR A 231 -13.55 -19.30 2.90
CA THR A 231 -13.52 -19.10 4.35
C THR A 231 -14.90 -19.36 4.94
N PHE A 232 -14.89 -19.98 6.09
CA PHE A 232 -16.08 -20.19 6.91
C PHE A 232 -15.80 -19.72 8.32
N ASN A 233 -16.63 -18.80 8.83
CA ASN A 233 -16.49 -18.19 10.14
C ASN A 233 -15.05 -17.73 10.43
N PRO A 234 -14.49 -16.82 9.59
CA PRO A 234 -13.09 -16.43 9.67
C PRO A 234 -12.76 -15.81 11.03
N ASP A 235 -11.64 -16.25 11.58
CA ASP A 235 -11.07 -15.67 12.79
C ASP A 235 -10.01 -14.61 12.43
N PHE A 236 -10.26 -13.37 12.81
CA PHE A 236 -9.33 -12.27 12.65
C PHE A 236 -8.65 -11.85 13.95
N SER A 237 -8.77 -12.63 15.02
CA SER A 237 -8.18 -12.33 16.33
C SER A 237 -6.65 -12.29 16.32
N GLN A 238 -6.00 -12.99 15.37
CA GLN A 238 -4.54 -12.99 15.20
C GLN A 238 -4.03 -11.84 14.33
N VAL A 239 -4.92 -11.02 13.77
CA VAL A 239 -4.51 -9.85 12.98
C VAL A 239 -3.87 -8.83 13.91
N GLU A 240 -2.69 -8.34 13.54
CA GLU A 240 -2.02 -7.28 14.30
C GLU A 240 -2.96 -6.08 14.51
N VAL A 241 -3.01 -5.58 15.73
CA VAL A 241 -3.78 -4.39 16.08
C VAL A 241 -3.28 -3.20 15.24
N ASP A 242 -4.21 -2.37 14.78
CA ASP A 242 -3.84 -1.14 14.09
C ASP A 242 -3.11 -0.18 15.03
N ASP A 243 -2.17 0.57 14.47
CA ASP A 243 -1.50 1.64 15.21
C ASP A 243 -2.54 2.65 15.74
N GLN A 244 -2.38 3.06 16.98
CA GLN A 244 -3.25 4.07 17.56
C GLN A 244 -2.98 5.44 16.92
N ILE A 245 -3.87 5.87 16.03
CA ILE A 245 -3.77 7.15 15.34
C ILE A 245 -4.72 8.15 15.94
N VAL A 246 -4.19 9.27 16.43
CA VAL A 246 -5.01 10.41 16.86
C VAL A 246 -5.48 11.16 15.61
N ASN A 247 -6.75 11.04 15.26
CA ASN A 247 -7.32 11.72 14.11
C ASN A 247 -7.70 13.19 14.46
N LEU A 248 -6.82 14.11 14.14
CA LEU A 248 -7.05 15.56 14.28
C LEU A 248 -7.73 16.18 13.05
N THR A 249 -8.12 15.36 12.07
CA THR A 249 -8.78 15.83 10.85
C THR A 249 -10.28 15.54 10.88
N ARG A 250 -11.05 16.26 10.08
CA ARG A 250 -12.49 16.00 9.87
C ARG A 250 -12.77 14.78 8.96
N PHE A 251 -11.74 14.15 8.43
CA PHE A 251 -11.87 13.06 7.48
C PHE A 251 -11.64 11.71 8.15
N GLU A 252 -12.22 10.68 7.59
CA GLU A 252 -11.97 9.30 7.99
C GLU A 252 -10.51 8.89 7.71
N ILE A 253 -9.93 8.08 8.61
CA ILE A 253 -8.58 7.53 8.43
C ILE A 253 -8.66 6.29 7.54
N ASN A 254 -7.79 6.25 6.54
CA ASN A 254 -7.61 5.08 5.69
C ASN A 254 -6.53 4.17 6.29
N LEU A 255 -6.93 3.07 6.90
CA LEU A 255 -6.03 2.06 7.47
C LEU A 255 -5.73 0.96 6.44
N PRO A 256 -4.51 0.39 6.40
CA PRO A 256 -4.18 -0.71 5.51
C PRO A 256 -4.94 -1.99 5.88
N GLU A 257 -5.21 -2.85 4.90
CA GLU A 257 -5.77 -4.19 5.16
C GLU A 257 -4.68 -5.09 5.75
N LYS A 258 -5.01 -5.84 6.80
CA LYS A 258 -4.10 -6.77 7.47
C LYS A 258 -4.62 -8.21 7.48
N ARG A 259 -5.89 -8.43 7.10
CA ARG A 259 -6.50 -9.76 7.08
C ARG A 259 -6.03 -10.55 5.85
N GLN A 260 -5.35 -11.66 6.08
CA GLN A 260 -4.69 -12.48 5.05
C GLN A 260 -5.62 -12.86 3.88
N PHE A 261 -6.89 -13.13 4.16
CA PHE A 261 -7.88 -13.46 3.14
C PHE A 261 -8.01 -12.37 2.06
N PHE A 262 -7.82 -11.09 2.39
CA PHE A 262 -7.99 -9.97 1.46
C PHE A 262 -6.70 -9.52 0.78
N ILE A 263 -5.53 -10.01 1.20
CA ILE A 263 -4.23 -9.49 0.76
C ILE A 263 -3.81 -10.03 -0.61
N GLN A 264 -3.90 -11.34 -0.82
CA GLN A 264 -3.42 -11.94 -2.06
C GLN A 264 -4.21 -11.44 -3.28
N ASN A 265 -3.53 -10.97 -4.34
CA ASN A 265 -4.13 -10.32 -5.50
C ASN A 265 -5.05 -9.13 -5.14
N SER A 266 -4.75 -8.45 -4.01
CA SER A 266 -5.54 -7.30 -3.53
C SER A 266 -5.62 -6.18 -4.56
N ASP A 267 -4.61 -6.04 -5.41
CA ASP A 267 -4.55 -5.03 -6.48
C ASP A 267 -5.72 -5.10 -7.46
N LEU A 268 -6.31 -6.30 -7.68
CA LEU A 268 -7.51 -6.47 -8.50
C LEU A 268 -8.76 -5.81 -7.89
N PHE A 269 -8.77 -5.60 -6.58
CA PHE A 269 -9.90 -5.06 -5.82
C PHE A 269 -9.61 -3.65 -5.28
N SER A 270 -8.41 -3.42 -4.77
CA SER A 270 -8.05 -2.18 -4.05
C SER A 270 -7.64 -1.02 -4.96
N SER A 271 -7.35 -1.29 -6.25
CA SER A 271 -6.90 -0.27 -7.20
C SER A 271 -8.03 0.37 -8.00
N LEU A 272 -9.29 0.22 -7.58
CA LEU A 272 -10.47 0.77 -8.25
C LEU A 272 -10.65 2.24 -7.88
N GLY A 273 -10.34 3.14 -8.82
CA GLY A 273 -10.40 4.59 -8.65
C GLY A 273 -9.15 5.21 -8.02
N ASP A 274 -9.34 6.24 -7.23
CA ASP A 274 -8.24 6.95 -6.55
C ASP A 274 -8.10 6.51 -5.10
N SER A 275 -6.92 6.00 -4.74
CA SER A 275 -6.65 5.42 -3.42
C SER A 275 -6.83 6.36 -2.23
N ARG A 276 -6.77 7.68 -2.44
CA ARG A 276 -6.83 8.70 -1.38
C ARG A 276 -8.13 9.46 -1.33
N ASP A 277 -8.77 9.67 -2.48
CA ASP A 277 -9.94 10.55 -2.57
C ASP A 277 -11.25 9.79 -2.82
N SER A 278 -11.23 8.75 -3.67
CA SER A 278 -12.43 8.00 -4.06
C SER A 278 -12.07 6.60 -4.53
N ARG A 279 -12.07 5.66 -3.61
CA ARG A 279 -11.83 4.24 -3.85
C ARG A 279 -13.17 3.51 -3.84
N ALA A 280 -13.51 2.84 -4.94
CA ALA A 280 -14.80 2.15 -5.06
C ALA A 280 -14.91 0.92 -4.15
N PHE A 281 -13.80 0.23 -3.85
CA PHE A 281 -13.76 -0.89 -2.93
C PHE A 281 -12.70 -0.75 -1.86
N PHE A 282 -13.08 -1.03 -0.62
CA PHE A 282 -12.22 -1.02 0.56
C PHE A 282 -12.61 -2.20 1.46
N SER A 283 -11.80 -3.25 1.47
CA SER A 283 -12.10 -4.53 2.15
C SER A 283 -12.46 -4.39 3.61
N ARG A 284 -11.92 -3.38 4.32
CA ARG A 284 -12.25 -3.11 5.72
C ARG A 284 -13.70 -2.67 5.99
N ARG A 285 -14.50 -2.43 4.95
CA ARG A 285 -15.96 -2.25 5.06
C ARG A 285 -16.68 -3.57 5.30
N ILE A 286 -16.04 -4.71 4.98
CA ILE A 286 -16.60 -6.04 5.21
C ILE A 286 -16.21 -6.51 6.62
N GLY A 287 -17.19 -6.96 7.39
CA GLY A 287 -16.99 -7.40 8.78
C GLY A 287 -17.11 -6.29 9.81
N VAL A 288 -17.61 -5.11 9.41
CA VAL A 288 -17.93 -4.00 10.32
C VAL A 288 -19.31 -3.44 10.02
N ALA A 289 -19.98 -2.92 11.04
CA ALA A 289 -21.25 -2.24 10.92
C ALA A 289 -21.32 -1.08 11.92
N LYS A 290 -22.40 -0.31 11.86
CA LYS A 290 -22.71 0.71 12.85
C LYS A 290 -23.87 0.24 13.71
N ASP A 291 -23.71 0.39 15.03
CA ASP A 291 -24.80 0.15 16.00
C ASP A 291 -25.85 1.27 15.95
N ILE A 292 -26.84 1.16 16.82
CA ILE A 292 -27.94 2.14 16.93
C ILE A 292 -27.47 3.54 17.37
N ASP A 293 -26.32 3.62 18.02
CA ASP A 293 -25.70 4.87 18.51
C ASP A 293 -24.68 5.44 17.50
N GLY A 294 -24.46 4.74 16.37
CA GLY A 294 -23.53 5.13 15.32
C GLY A 294 -22.08 4.72 15.56
N ASN A 295 -21.79 3.93 16.61
CA ASN A 295 -20.46 3.39 16.86
C ASN A 295 -20.14 2.29 15.88
N THR A 296 -18.87 2.19 15.51
CA THR A 296 -18.40 1.10 14.64
C THR A 296 -18.18 -0.15 15.50
N ILE A 297 -18.88 -1.22 15.16
CA ILE A 297 -18.79 -2.51 15.83
C ILE A 297 -18.46 -3.61 14.82
N GLU A 298 -17.98 -4.74 15.31
CA GLU A 298 -17.75 -5.92 14.50
C GLU A 298 -19.09 -6.49 13.99
N ASN A 299 -19.11 -6.90 12.71
CA ASN A 299 -20.21 -7.64 12.12
C ASN A 299 -19.66 -8.95 11.56
N ARG A 300 -19.95 -10.04 12.24
CA ARG A 300 -19.41 -11.38 11.97
C ARG A 300 -19.62 -11.80 10.53
N ILE A 301 -18.56 -12.34 9.92
CA ILE A 301 -18.61 -12.94 8.58
C ILE A 301 -18.96 -14.43 8.76
N ILE A 302 -20.03 -14.88 8.09
CA ILE A 302 -20.44 -16.29 8.15
C ILE A 302 -19.56 -17.12 7.23
N ALA A 303 -19.42 -16.66 5.97
CA ALA A 303 -18.67 -17.36 4.95
C ALA A 303 -18.26 -16.40 3.83
N GLY A 304 -17.24 -16.80 3.09
CA GLY A 304 -16.80 -16.07 1.93
C GLY A 304 -16.03 -16.92 0.95
N LEU A 305 -16.00 -16.45 -0.26
CA LEU A 305 -15.17 -17.01 -1.31
C LEU A 305 -14.49 -15.91 -2.11
N ARG A 306 -13.28 -16.20 -2.57
CA ARG A 306 -12.53 -15.33 -3.47
C ARG A 306 -11.87 -16.17 -4.56
N LEU A 307 -12.19 -15.85 -5.81
CA LEU A 307 -11.53 -16.40 -6.98
C LEU A 307 -10.71 -15.29 -7.64
N SER A 308 -9.40 -15.42 -7.68
CA SER A 308 -8.54 -14.35 -8.21
C SER A 308 -7.31 -14.89 -8.93
N GLY A 309 -6.86 -14.16 -9.95
CA GLY A 309 -5.66 -14.49 -10.70
C GLY A 309 -5.78 -14.27 -12.20
N LYS A 310 -4.96 -14.96 -12.97
CA LYS A 310 -4.91 -14.86 -14.43
C LYS A 310 -5.77 -15.95 -15.07
N ILE A 311 -6.68 -15.53 -15.97
CA ILE A 311 -7.40 -16.43 -16.89
C ILE A 311 -6.53 -16.72 -18.12
N THR A 312 -5.89 -15.67 -18.65
CA THR A 312 -4.92 -15.71 -19.74
C THR A 312 -3.73 -14.82 -19.43
N ASP A 313 -2.71 -14.79 -20.28
CA ASP A 313 -1.54 -13.91 -20.09
C ASP A 313 -1.92 -12.41 -20.01
N ASN A 314 -3.04 -12.03 -20.60
CA ASN A 314 -3.48 -10.64 -20.67
C ASN A 314 -4.76 -10.34 -19.89
N LEU A 315 -5.49 -11.35 -19.42
CA LEU A 315 -6.75 -11.18 -18.70
C LEU A 315 -6.66 -11.73 -17.29
N ARG A 316 -6.96 -10.88 -16.32
CA ARG A 316 -7.05 -11.22 -14.88
C ARG A 316 -8.51 -11.08 -14.42
N LEU A 317 -8.90 -11.97 -13.51
CA LEU A 317 -10.19 -11.96 -12.82
C LEU A 317 -9.99 -11.80 -11.33
N GLY A 318 -10.80 -10.96 -10.72
CA GLY A 318 -11.06 -10.91 -9.30
C GLY A 318 -12.55 -11.06 -9.03
N PHE A 319 -12.94 -12.09 -8.31
CA PHE A 319 -14.29 -12.28 -7.81
C PHE A 319 -14.26 -12.53 -6.31
N LEU A 320 -15.01 -11.76 -5.55
CA LEU A 320 -15.15 -11.86 -4.11
C LEU A 320 -16.64 -11.89 -3.77
N ASN A 321 -17.04 -12.80 -2.89
CA ASN A 321 -18.38 -12.79 -2.29
C ASN A 321 -18.29 -13.15 -0.81
N MET A 322 -18.88 -12.31 0.05
CA MET A 322 -18.83 -12.46 1.51
C MET A 322 -20.22 -12.24 2.09
N GLN A 323 -20.63 -13.15 2.96
CA GLN A 323 -21.90 -13.07 3.70
C GLN A 323 -21.61 -12.71 5.16
N THR A 324 -22.25 -11.63 5.66
CA THR A 324 -22.19 -11.26 7.07
C THR A 324 -23.43 -11.68 7.82
N GLU A 325 -23.31 -11.82 9.13
CA GLU A 325 -24.38 -12.23 10.03
C GLU A 325 -25.34 -11.06 10.34
N LYS A 326 -26.56 -11.39 10.66
CA LYS A 326 -27.56 -10.48 11.22
C LYS A 326 -27.34 -10.31 12.71
N ASP A 327 -27.40 -9.08 13.20
CA ASP A 327 -27.43 -8.77 14.64
C ASP A 327 -28.71 -7.99 14.98
N GLU A 328 -29.64 -8.68 15.62
CA GLU A 328 -30.92 -8.08 15.99
C GLU A 328 -30.80 -7.08 17.13
N SER A 329 -29.86 -7.30 18.06
CA SER A 329 -29.67 -6.42 19.22
C SER A 329 -29.21 -5.04 18.82
N ASN A 330 -28.33 -4.96 17.82
CA ASN A 330 -27.79 -3.72 17.25
C ASN A 330 -28.52 -3.26 15.99
N LYS A 331 -29.62 -3.96 15.58
CA LYS A 331 -30.40 -3.68 14.36
C LYS A 331 -29.55 -3.71 13.07
N ILE A 332 -28.60 -4.64 13.01
CA ILE A 332 -27.76 -4.85 11.85
C ILE A 332 -28.33 -5.96 10.98
N SER A 333 -28.57 -5.68 9.71
CA SER A 333 -28.98 -6.68 8.72
C SER A 333 -27.84 -7.59 8.32
N SER A 334 -28.16 -8.83 7.97
CA SER A 334 -27.25 -9.66 7.19
C SER A 334 -26.98 -9.01 5.83
N ASN A 335 -25.75 -9.06 5.34
CA ASN A 335 -25.38 -8.46 4.05
C ASN A 335 -24.62 -9.45 3.17
N ASN A 336 -24.99 -9.48 1.90
CA ASN A 336 -24.17 -10.07 0.85
C ASN A 336 -23.31 -8.98 0.21
N ASN A 337 -21.99 -9.18 0.22
CA ASN A 337 -21.00 -8.25 -0.31
C ASN A 337 -20.28 -8.93 -1.47
N MET A 338 -20.40 -8.40 -2.67
CA MET A 338 -19.82 -8.99 -3.88
C MET A 338 -18.99 -7.97 -4.64
N VAL A 339 -17.86 -8.41 -5.17
CA VAL A 339 -16.99 -7.64 -6.07
C VAL A 339 -16.61 -8.51 -7.25
N LEU A 340 -16.80 -8.01 -8.45
CA LEU A 340 -16.29 -8.59 -9.69
C LEU A 340 -15.37 -7.57 -10.35
N SER A 341 -14.16 -7.98 -10.72
CA SER A 341 -13.16 -7.14 -11.39
C SER A 341 -12.53 -7.93 -12.54
N LEU A 342 -12.54 -7.35 -13.73
CA LEU A 342 -11.93 -7.91 -14.94
C LEU A 342 -10.89 -6.93 -15.44
N GLN A 343 -9.61 -7.33 -15.36
CA GLN A 343 -8.48 -6.50 -15.78
C GLN A 343 -7.86 -7.06 -17.04
N GLN A 344 -7.99 -6.32 -18.14
CA GLN A 344 -7.40 -6.65 -19.43
C GLN A 344 -6.14 -5.80 -19.66
N ARG A 345 -5.01 -6.46 -19.88
CA ARG A 345 -3.79 -5.80 -20.34
C ARG A 345 -3.96 -5.29 -21.76
N VAL A 346 -3.59 -4.04 -22.00
CA VAL A 346 -3.62 -3.37 -23.29
C VAL A 346 -2.26 -2.72 -23.55
N PHE A 347 -1.87 -2.64 -24.82
CA PHE A 347 -0.54 -2.15 -25.20
C PHE A 347 0.59 -2.97 -24.52
N SER A 348 1.73 -2.33 -24.20
CA SER A 348 2.86 -3.04 -23.61
C SER A 348 2.75 -3.26 -22.10
N LYS A 349 2.19 -2.28 -21.37
CA LYS A 349 2.19 -2.27 -19.89
C LYS A 349 0.94 -1.64 -19.25
N SER A 350 0.03 -1.09 -20.06
CA SER A 350 -1.23 -0.49 -19.59
C SER A 350 -2.30 -1.55 -19.39
N ASN A 351 -3.34 -1.24 -18.63
CA ASN A 351 -4.51 -2.12 -18.49
C ASN A 351 -5.81 -1.32 -18.42
N ILE A 352 -6.89 -2.00 -18.76
CA ILE A 352 -8.27 -1.55 -18.57
C ILE A 352 -8.88 -2.48 -17.53
N ASN A 353 -9.56 -1.91 -16.54
CA ASN A 353 -10.28 -2.64 -15.52
C ASN A 353 -11.78 -2.29 -15.58
N LEU A 354 -12.61 -3.30 -15.75
CA LEU A 354 -14.06 -3.22 -15.64
C LEU A 354 -14.48 -3.90 -14.36
N PHE A 355 -15.33 -3.25 -13.55
CA PHE A 355 -15.74 -3.83 -12.28
C PHE A 355 -17.21 -3.58 -11.95
N PHE A 356 -17.73 -4.46 -11.09
CA PHE A 356 -19.04 -4.35 -10.48
C PHE A 356 -18.95 -4.71 -9.00
N ILE A 357 -19.55 -3.88 -8.14
CA ILE A 357 -19.62 -4.05 -6.70
C ILE A 357 -21.09 -4.07 -6.31
N ASN A 358 -21.48 -5.00 -5.45
CA ASN A 358 -22.83 -5.08 -4.90
C ASN A 358 -22.77 -5.31 -3.40
N ARG A 359 -23.45 -4.49 -2.66
CA ARG A 359 -23.80 -4.75 -1.27
C ARG A 359 -25.33 -4.81 -1.18
N GLU A 360 -25.83 -5.90 -0.66
CA GLU A 360 -27.27 -6.14 -0.57
C GLU A 360 -27.63 -6.66 0.80
N LYS A 361 -28.60 -6.04 1.46
CA LYS A 361 -29.17 -6.52 2.71
C LYS A 361 -29.99 -7.76 2.42
N THR A 362 -29.67 -8.85 3.13
CA THR A 362 -30.33 -10.16 2.97
C THR A 362 -31.21 -10.49 4.16
N GLY A 363 -32.24 -11.30 3.94
CA GLY A 363 -33.17 -11.73 5.00
C GLY A 363 -34.29 -10.71 5.26
N ASN A 364 -35.31 -11.18 5.96
CA ASN A 364 -36.46 -10.38 6.39
C ASN A 364 -36.23 -9.86 7.80
N SER A 365 -36.00 -8.58 7.95
CA SER A 365 -35.88 -7.91 9.26
C SER A 365 -36.73 -6.66 9.26
N SER A 366 -37.53 -6.49 10.30
CA SER A 366 -38.44 -5.36 10.48
C SER A 366 -37.75 -3.99 10.56
N PHE A 367 -36.43 -3.99 10.78
CA PHE A 367 -35.62 -2.79 10.87
C PHE A 367 -34.87 -2.47 9.56
N ILE A 368 -35.03 -3.27 8.49
CA ILE A 368 -34.46 -2.94 7.18
C ILE A 368 -35.31 -1.84 6.57
N ASN A 369 -34.72 -0.67 6.37
CA ASN A 369 -35.32 0.38 5.59
C ASN A 369 -35.34 -0.04 4.11
N ASP A 370 -36.52 -0.05 3.47
CA ASP A 370 -36.65 -0.38 2.05
C ASP A 370 -35.80 0.53 1.15
N GLN A 371 -35.49 1.71 1.61
CA GLN A 371 -34.68 2.70 0.87
C GLN A 371 -33.17 2.42 0.92
N GLU A 372 -32.72 1.41 1.67
CA GLU A 372 -31.31 1.06 1.85
C GLU A 372 -31.04 -0.42 1.59
N LYS A 373 -31.84 -1.07 0.73
CA LYS A 373 -31.72 -2.51 0.46
C LYS A 373 -30.41 -2.87 -0.21
N PHE A 374 -29.97 -2.06 -1.13
CA PHE A 374 -28.72 -2.30 -1.86
C PHE A 374 -27.94 -1.02 -2.18
N ASN A 375 -26.66 -1.18 -2.37
CA ASN A 375 -25.76 -0.22 -3.02
C ASN A 375 -24.96 -0.96 -4.09
N ARG A 376 -25.00 -0.47 -5.33
CA ARG A 376 -24.30 -1.06 -6.47
C ARG A 376 -23.40 -0.02 -7.11
N VAL A 377 -22.15 -0.40 -7.36
CA VAL A 377 -21.18 0.47 -8.04
C VAL A 377 -20.59 -0.28 -9.22
N PHE A 378 -20.55 0.37 -10.36
CA PHE A 378 -19.85 -0.13 -11.53
C PHE A 378 -18.92 0.93 -12.08
N GLY A 379 -17.87 0.51 -12.74
CA GLY A 379 -16.90 1.45 -13.27
C GLY A 379 -15.91 0.85 -14.23
N LEU A 380 -15.21 1.77 -14.88
CA LEU A 380 -14.15 1.50 -15.81
C LEU A 380 -12.93 2.34 -15.43
N ASP A 381 -11.80 1.67 -15.28
CA ASP A 381 -10.50 2.29 -15.01
C ASP A 381 -9.54 1.98 -16.16
N TYR A 382 -8.80 2.98 -16.61
CA TYR A 382 -7.65 2.81 -17.49
C TYR A 382 -6.38 3.19 -16.75
N ASN A 383 -5.46 2.25 -16.60
CA ASN A 383 -4.16 2.48 -15.97
C ASN A 383 -3.09 2.58 -17.05
N LEU A 384 -2.60 3.79 -17.24
CA LEU A 384 -1.54 4.13 -18.19
C LEU A 384 -0.17 3.74 -17.64
N ARG A 385 0.62 3.05 -18.46
CA ARG A 385 2.05 2.86 -18.25
C ARG A 385 2.78 2.85 -19.57
N SER A 386 3.63 3.84 -19.80
CA SER A 386 4.40 3.93 -21.05
C SER A 386 5.50 2.86 -21.12
N LYS A 387 5.88 2.49 -22.34
CA LYS A 387 6.94 1.51 -22.60
C LYS A 387 8.25 1.86 -21.90
N ASN A 388 8.63 3.14 -21.89
CA ASN A 388 9.86 3.65 -21.26
C ASN A 388 9.70 3.97 -19.77
N SER A 389 8.54 3.64 -19.16
CA SER A 389 8.19 3.86 -17.74
C SER A 389 8.29 5.31 -17.25
N LYS A 390 8.43 6.31 -18.15
CA LYS A 390 8.45 7.73 -17.78
C LYS A 390 7.07 8.28 -17.48
N TRP A 391 6.04 7.77 -18.16
CA TRP A 391 4.65 8.18 -17.97
C TRP A 391 3.86 7.07 -17.29
N SER A 392 3.13 7.44 -16.26
CA SER A 392 2.13 6.59 -15.59
C SER A 392 0.94 7.42 -15.18
N GLY A 393 -0.19 6.78 -14.93
CA GLY A 393 -1.38 7.48 -14.48
C GLY A 393 -2.61 6.62 -14.54
N SER A 394 -3.76 7.18 -14.19
CA SER A 394 -5.05 6.52 -14.34
C SER A 394 -6.13 7.49 -14.80
N LEU A 395 -7.09 6.96 -15.52
CA LEU A 395 -8.36 7.60 -15.84
C LEU A 395 -9.47 6.67 -15.38
N PHE A 396 -10.45 7.17 -14.63
CA PHE A 396 -11.55 6.34 -14.16
C PHE A 396 -12.88 7.07 -14.24
N TYR A 397 -13.95 6.27 -14.41
CA TYR A 397 -15.33 6.69 -14.29
C TYR A 397 -16.13 5.60 -13.56
N HIS A 398 -16.74 5.97 -12.44
CA HIS A 398 -17.58 5.10 -11.62
C HIS A 398 -18.96 5.72 -11.47
N ASN A 399 -19.97 4.88 -11.35
CA ASN A 399 -21.33 5.30 -11.06
C ASN A 399 -21.93 4.41 -9.98
N SER A 400 -22.71 4.99 -9.09
CA SER A 400 -23.43 4.27 -8.04
C SER A 400 -24.94 4.25 -8.30
N ILE A 401 -25.58 3.17 -7.90
CA ILE A 401 -27.02 2.96 -7.96
C ILE A 401 -27.48 2.48 -6.60
N ASP A 402 -28.41 3.21 -6.02
CA ASP A 402 -29.10 2.91 -4.78
C ASP A 402 -30.60 2.77 -5.04
N GLU A 403 -31.38 2.29 -4.07
CA GLU A 403 -32.85 2.26 -4.13
C GLU A 403 -33.43 3.65 -4.44
N ILE A 404 -32.88 4.68 -3.79
CA ILE A 404 -33.25 6.07 -4.06
C ILE A 404 -32.34 6.61 -5.14
N LYS A 405 -32.92 6.95 -6.29
CA LYS A 405 -32.17 7.63 -7.34
C LYS A 405 -31.67 8.98 -6.84
N LYS A 406 -30.36 9.15 -6.83
CA LYS A 406 -29.68 10.40 -6.49
C LYS A 406 -29.13 11.05 -7.75
N ASP A 407 -29.20 12.37 -7.83
CA ASP A 407 -28.49 13.12 -8.85
C ASP A 407 -26.98 13.09 -8.54
N ASP A 408 -26.15 13.28 -9.57
CA ASP A 408 -24.68 13.32 -9.44
C ASP A 408 -24.07 12.07 -8.77
N SER A 409 -24.60 10.87 -9.05
CA SER A 409 -24.15 9.58 -8.53
C SER A 409 -22.87 9.07 -9.21
N TYR A 410 -21.90 9.95 -9.48
CA TYR A 410 -20.67 9.61 -10.18
C TYR A 410 -19.40 9.96 -9.41
N SER A 411 -18.31 9.24 -9.69
CA SER A 411 -16.94 9.60 -9.34
C SER A 411 -16.05 9.40 -10.55
N THR A 412 -15.33 10.44 -10.93
CA THR A 412 -14.44 10.40 -12.10
C THR A 412 -13.15 11.15 -11.82
N GLY A 413 -12.08 10.72 -12.45
CA GLY A 413 -10.81 11.41 -12.28
C GLY A 413 -9.75 10.96 -13.27
N ILE A 414 -8.76 11.82 -13.38
CA ILE A 414 -7.54 11.56 -14.14
C ILE A 414 -6.35 11.93 -13.25
N ASN A 415 -5.37 11.07 -13.17
CA ASN A 415 -4.05 11.43 -12.68
C ASN A 415 -2.99 11.08 -13.74
N LEU A 416 -1.97 11.89 -13.81
CA LEU A 416 -0.87 11.71 -14.74
C LEU A 416 0.44 12.05 -14.05
N SER A 417 1.40 11.16 -14.15
CA SER A 417 2.74 11.29 -13.61
C SER A 417 3.78 11.16 -14.72
N TYR A 418 4.72 12.08 -14.75
CA TYR A 418 5.92 12.02 -15.60
C TYR A 418 7.17 12.05 -14.72
N ASN A 419 8.04 11.09 -14.89
CA ASN A 419 9.31 11.02 -14.17
C ASN A 419 10.49 10.85 -15.12
N SER A 420 11.45 11.74 -15.00
CA SER A 420 12.73 11.70 -15.70
C SER A 420 13.88 12.01 -14.76
N LYS A 421 15.12 11.97 -15.23
CA LYS A 421 16.32 12.30 -14.45
C LYS A 421 16.16 13.62 -13.69
N ASN A 422 15.75 14.68 -14.38
CA ASN A 422 15.77 16.05 -13.85
C ASN A 422 14.38 16.59 -13.50
N HIS A 423 13.30 15.96 -13.97
CA HIS A 423 11.94 16.49 -13.84
C HIS A 423 10.99 15.42 -13.36
N GLY A 424 10.19 15.77 -12.36
CA GLY A 424 9.00 15.06 -11.95
C GLY A 424 7.77 15.95 -12.12
N VAL A 425 6.71 15.44 -12.72
CA VAL A 425 5.40 16.12 -12.78
C VAL A 425 4.35 15.16 -12.29
N TYR A 426 3.47 15.61 -11.42
CA TYR A 426 2.27 14.88 -11.03
C TYR A 426 1.07 15.82 -11.12
N SER A 427 0.08 15.42 -11.88
CA SER A 427 -1.18 16.16 -12.03
C SER A 427 -2.36 15.24 -11.70
N LYS A 428 -3.36 15.78 -11.01
CA LYS A 428 -4.58 15.08 -10.64
C LYS A 428 -5.78 16.00 -10.77
N ILE A 429 -6.84 15.50 -11.40
CA ILE A 429 -8.16 16.11 -11.44
C ILE A 429 -9.16 15.04 -11.02
N ILE A 430 -10.00 15.33 -10.02
CA ILE A 430 -11.04 14.41 -9.55
C ILE A 430 -12.33 15.20 -9.34
N SER A 431 -13.45 14.62 -9.79
CA SER A 431 -14.79 15.07 -9.47
C SER A 431 -15.56 13.92 -8.81
N VAL A 432 -16.12 14.20 -7.65
CA VAL A 432 -17.00 13.27 -6.94
C VAL A 432 -18.32 13.96 -6.72
N GLY A 433 -19.38 13.41 -7.30
CA GLY A 433 -20.73 13.95 -7.17
C GLY A 433 -21.26 13.84 -5.74
N GLU A 434 -22.22 14.68 -5.40
CA GLU A 434 -22.85 14.66 -4.06
C GLU A 434 -23.61 13.35 -3.81
N GLY A 435 -24.24 12.81 -4.84
CA GLY A 435 -24.99 11.57 -4.79
C GLY A 435 -24.18 10.28 -4.91
N PHE A 436 -22.88 10.37 -5.20
CA PHE A 436 -22.05 9.17 -5.31
C PHE A 436 -21.87 8.47 -3.96
N GLU A 437 -22.17 7.18 -3.93
CA GLU A 437 -22.08 6.35 -2.72
C GLU A 437 -21.48 4.98 -3.04
N SER A 438 -20.55 4.54 -2.22
CA SER A 438 -20.05 3.18 -2.24
C SER A 438 -19.94 2.66 -0.82
N ASP A 439 -20.88 1.81 -0.43
CA ASP A 439 -20.93 1.23 0.91
C ASP A 439 -19.72 0.35 1.21
N LEU A 440 -19.18 -0.30 0.19
CA LEU A 440 -17.95 -1.08 0.29
C LEU A 440 -16.71 -0.28 -0.08
N GLY A 441 -16.84 1.05 -0.27
CA GLY A 441 -15.76 1.92 -0.68
C GLY A 441 -15.20 2.83 0.41
N PHE A 442 -14.21 3.61 0.04
CA PHE A 442 -13.67 4.70 0.83
C PHE A 442 -13.76 6.00 0.03
N ILE A 443 -14.73 6.85 0.37
CA ILE A 443 -14.96 8.14 -0.28
C ILE A 443 -14.67 9.22 0.75
N ARG A 444 -13.51 9.88 0.57
CA ARG A 444 -13.05 10.88 1.54
C ARG A 444 -13.96 12.10 1.62
N ARG A 445 -14.52 12.51 0.47
CA ARG A 445 -15.36 13.69 0.36
C ARG A 445 -16.23 13.64 -0.90
N LYS A 446 -17.51 13.95 -0.76
CA LYS A 446 -18.50 14.05 -1.85
C LYS A 446 -18.73 15.51 -2.23
N GLY A 447 -19.34 15.76 -3.39
CA GLY A 447 -19.69 17.11 -3.88
C GLY A 447 -18.45 17.97 -4.13
N ILE A 448 -17.36 17.42 -4.66
CA ILE A 448 -16.11 18.15 -4.86
C ILE A 448 -15.59 18.06 -6.28
N PHE A 449 -14.91 19.15 -6.66
CA PHE A 449 -14.03 19.16 -7.83
C PHE A 449 -12.63 19.57 -7.38
N LYS A 450 -11.68 18.65 -7.47
CA LYS A 450 -10.30 18.78 -7.00
C LYS A 450 -9.34 18.85 -8.16
N LYS A 451 -8.44 19.83 -8.11
CA LYS A 451 -7.26 19.96 -8.98
C LYS A 451 -6.01 19.94 -8.10
N TYR A 452 -5.00 19.22 -8.55
CA TYR A 452 -3.69 19.19 -7.90
C TYR A 452 -2.62 19.08 -8.95
N ILE A 453 -1.57 19.86 -8.81
CA ILE A 453 -0.36 19.77 -9.62
C ILE A 453 0.86 19.88 -8.72
N ARG A 454 1.86 19.07 -8.98
CA ARG A 454 3.18 19.12 -8.36
C ARG A 454 4.23 19.02 -9.45
N TYR A 455 5.20 19.91 -9.43
CA TYR A 455 6.38 19.86 -10.28
C TYR A 455 7.60 19.71 -9.39
N GLU A 456 8.54 18.87 -9.79
CA GLU A 456 9.80 18.67 -9.11
C GLU A 456 10.94 18.90 -10.10
N ARG A 457 11.85 19.82 -9.77
CA ARG A 457 13.11 20.00 -10.47
C ARG A 457 14.24 19.45 -9.62
N ARG A 458 15.01 18.49 -10.16
CA ARG A 458 16.17 17.88 -9.53
C ARG A 458 17.44 18.36 -10.22
N PHE A 459 18.42 18.78 -9.40
CA PHE A 459 19.76 19.19 -9.78
C PHE A 459 20.74 18.19 -9.18
N TRP A 460 21.36 17.39 -10.03
CA TRP A 460 22.38 16.43 -9.61
C TRP A 460 23.70 17.18 -9.49
N ILE A 461 24.29 17.17 -8.31
CA ILE A 461 25.47 17.97 -7.96
C ILE A 461 26.68 17.03 -7.86
N GLU A 462 27.73 17.34 -8.64
CA GLU A 462 28.96 16.55 -8.62
C GLU A 462 29.95 17.09 -7.57
N THR A 463 29.55 17.11 -6.30
CA THR A 463 30.42 17.45 -5.16
C THR A 463 30.67 16.23 -4.29
N GLU A 464 31.63 16.31 -3.38
CA GLU A 464 31.93 15.21 -2.45
C GLU A 464 30.80 14.96 -1.45
N LYS A 465 30.00 15.97 -1.11
CA LYS A 465 29.03 15.93 0.00
C LYS A 465 27.57 15.86 -0.44
N ILE A 466 27.21 16.54 -1.54
CA ILE A 466 25.81 16.66 -1.99
C ILE A 466 25.55 15.71 -3.14
N SER A 467 24.45 14.95 -3.05
CA SER A 467 23.96 14.08 -4.11
C SER A 467 23.08 14.84 -5.09
N ASN A 468 22.06 15.51 -4.58
CA ASN A 468 21.16 16.32 -5.39
C ASN A 468 20.50 17.43 -4.56
N ILE A 469 19.97 18.42 -5.27
CA ILE A 469 19.10 19.46 -4.75
C ILE A 469 17.79 19.38 -5.52
N SER A 470 16.66 19.46 -4.82
CA SER A 470 15.34 19.47 -5.44
C SER A 470 14.51 20.67 -5.01
N ILE A 471 13.72 21.19 -5.96
CA ILE A 471 12.74 22.25 -5.74
C ILE A 471 11.40 21.72 -6.21
N THR A 472 10.40 21.74 -5.32
CA THR A 472 9.12 21.08 -5.56
C THR A 472 7.94 22.01 -5.21
N PRO A 473 7.54 22.93 -6.11
CA PRO A 473 6.27 23.65 -5.96
C PRO A 473 5.08 22.71 -6.21
N SER A 474 4.00 22.96 -5.48
CA SER A 474 2.72 22.28 -5.70
C SER A 474 1.54 23.22 -5.45
N PHE A 475 0.44 22.93 -6.13
CA PHE A 475 -0.80 23.66 -5.98
C PHE A 475 -1.98 22.71 -5.90
N ARG A 476 -2.83 22.89 -4.90
CA ARG A 476 -4.07 22.15 -4.69
C ARG A 476 -5.24 23.13 -4.64
N TYR A 477 -6.33 22.76 -5.32
CA TYR A 477 -7.54 23.55 -5.36
C TYR A 477 -8.76 22.63 -5.34
N ILE A 478 -9.66 22.84 -4.39
CA ILE A 478 -10.88 22.05 -4.20
C ILE A 478 -12.06 23.00 -4.12
N THR A 479 -13.07 22.78 -4.95
CA THR A 479 -14.33 23.53 -4.95
C THR A 479 -15.52 22.62 -4.68
N LYS A 480 -16.61 23.20 -4.26
CA LYS A 480 -17.95 22.60 -4.17
C LYS A 480 -18.77 23.12 -5.35
N PRO A 481 -18.79 22.42 -6.52
CA PRO A 481 -19.33 22.97 -7.76
C PRO A 481 -20.81 23.29 -7.70
N ASN A 482 -21.58 22.53 -6.90
CA ASN A 482 -23.02 22.68 -6.76
C ASN A 482 -23.44 23.90 -5.89
N ILE A 483 -22.47 24.60 -5.29
CA ILE A 483 -22.70 25.81 -4.47
C ILE A 483 -21.84 26.95 -5.01
N ASN A 484 -22.22 27.51 -6.17
CA ASN A 484 -21.52 28.63 -6.82
C ASN A 484 -20.00 28.47 -6.88
N SER A 485 -19.50 27.23 -7.07
CA SER A 485 -18.08 26.89 -7.07
C SER A 485 -17.33 27.32 -5.79
N LEU A 486 -17.98 27.21 -4.62
CA LEU A 486 -17.40 27.58 -3.35
C LEU A 486 -16.02 26.92 -3.16
N ILE A 487 -15.02 27.74 -2.86
CA ILE A 487 -13.66 27.26 -2.58
C ILE A 487 -13.65 26.60 -1.20
N MET A 488 -13.41 25.29 -1.19
CA MET A 488 -13.32 24.51 0.05
C MET A 488 -11.90 24.43 0.58
N ASP A 489 -10.94 24.19 -0.31
CA ASP A 489 -9.52 24.17 0.06
C ASP A 489 -8.69 24.76 -1.08
N ARG A 490 -7.65 25.50 -0.72
CA ARG A 490 -6.61 25.97 -1.61
C ARG A 490 -5.29 25.89 -0.88
N ASP A 491 -4.26 25.34 -1.53
CA ASP A 491 -2.95 25.23 -0.92
C ASP A 491 -1.88 25.47 -1.98
N PHE A 492 -1.01 26.42 -1.72
CA PHE A 492 0.25 26.57 -2.43
C PHE A 492 1.36 26.11 -1.50
N SER A 493 2.17 25.18 -1.95
CA SER A 493 3.29 24.66 -1.18
C SER A 493 4.55 24.65 -2.04
N ALA A 494 5.71 24.86 -1.42
CA ALA A 494 7.00 24.75 -2.05
C ALA A 494 7.97 24.06 -1.09
N SER A 495 8.67 23.04 -1.56
CA SER A 495 9.73 22.35 -0.83
C SER A 495 11.06 22.56 -1.51
N PHE A 496 12.08 22.89 -0.73
CA PHE A 496 13.47 22.88 -1.12
C PHE A 496 14.18 21.80 -0.31
N ALA A 497 14.80 20.83 -0.98
CA ALA A 497 15.49 19.75 -0.28
C ALA A 497 16.92 19.53 -0.81
N ILE A 498 17.83 19.18 0.10
CA ILE A 498 19.21 18.79 -0.17
C ILE A 498 19.38 17.36 0.32
N ASP A 499 19.69 16.45 -0.60
CA ASP A 499 20.10 15.08 -0.28
C ASP A 499 21.62 14.99 -0.28
N PHE A 500 22.18 14.59 0.85
CA PHE A 500 23.62 14.42 0.99
C PHE A 500 24.05 13.00 0.62
N LYS A 501 25.29 12.84 0.15
CA LYS A 501 25.90 11.53 -0.08
C LYS A 501 26.05 10.69 1.19
N SER A 502 26.02 11.34 2.35
CA SER A 502 25.93 10.69 3.67
C SER A 502 24.56 10.12 3.99
N LEU A 503 23.59 10.14 3.06
CA LEU A 503 22.17 9.80 3.27
C LEU A 503 21.43 10.69 4.28
N SER A 504 22.03 11.80 4.69
CA SER A 504 21.33 12.84 5.43
C SER A 504 20.47 13.67 4.47
N ASN A 505 19.39 14.25 4.98
CA ASN A 505 18.49 15.11 4.21
C ASN A 505 18.18 16.37 5.01
N LEU A 506 18.25 17.52 4.35
CA LEU A 506 17.78 18.81 4.84
C LEU A 506 16.62 19.26 3.98
N SER A 507 15.47 19.60 4.55
CA SER A 507 14.37 20.21 3.81
C SER A 507 13.89 21.52 4.43
N ILE A 508 13.40 22.41 3.57
CA ILE A 508 12.71 23.65 3.93
C ILE A 508 11.38 23.60 3.17
N ASP A 509 10.30 23.53 3.92
CA ASP A 509 8.95 23.37 3.39
C ASP A 509 8.11 24.60 3.76
N PHE A 510 7.59 25.29 2.76
CA PHE A 510 6.65 26.37 2.90
C PHE A 510 5.27 25.92 2.42
N SER A 511 4.21 26.29 3.12
CA SER A 511 2.83 26.10 2.68
C SER A 511 1.94 27.28 3.06
N TYR A 512 0.98 27.58 2.19
CA TYR A 512 -0.03 28.61 2.40
C TYR A 512 -1.44 28.03 2.17
N PRO A 513 -1.91 27.16 3.09
CA PRO A 513 -3.21 26.54 2.98
C PRO A 513 -4.34 27.49 3.37
N TYR A 514 -5.45 27.34 2.65
CA TYR A 514 -6.77 27.87 2.98
C TYR A 514 -7.74 26.69 3.10
N THR A 515 -8.57 26.70 4.15
CA THR A 515 -9.65 25.73 4.35
C THR A 515 -10.92 26.43 4.71
N TYR A 516 -12.03 26.09 4.05
CA TYR A 516 -13.37 26.51 4.42
C TYR A 516 -14.07 25.37 5.18
N LEU A 517 -14.56 25.70 6.37
CA LEU A 517 -15.41 24.83 7.18
C LEU A 517 -16.87 25.15 6.86
N ASP A 518 -17.59 24.17 6.32
CA ASP A 518 -19.03 24.25 6.03
C ASP A 518 -19.92 23.78 7.19
N SER A 519 -19.30 23.30 8.25
CA SER A 519 -19.90 22.94 9.53
C SER A 519 -18.91 23.24 10.67
N GLU A 520 -19.40 23.40 11.87
CA GLU A 520 -18.57 23.53 13.06
C GLU A 520 -17.68 22.30 13.24
N PHE A 521 -16.43 22.51 13.63
CA PHE A 521 -15.46 21.43 13.76
C PHE A 521 -14.84 21.39 15.16
N ASN A 522 -15.19 20.35 15.93
CA ASN A 522 -14.55 20.05 17.21
C ASN A 522 -13.29 19.19 16.99
N ILE A 523 -12.11 19.82 16.98
CA ILE A 523 -10.82 19.14 16.76
C ILE A 523 -10.47 18.14 17.87
N THR A 524 -10.92 18.40 19.10
CA THR A 524 -10.62 17.56 20.27
C THR A 524 -11.54 16.36 20.38
N ARG A 525 -12.70 16.39 19.71
CA ARG A 525 -13.79 15.40 19.81
C ARG A 525 -14.25 15.11 21.23
N ARG A 526 -14.03 16.05 22.16
CA ARG A 526 -14.48 15.95 23.54
C ARG A 526 -15.79 16.74 23.71
N ASP A 527 -16.68 16.23 24.50
CA ASP A 527 -17.91 16.93 24.86
C ASP A 527 -17.60 18.23 25.62
N GLY A 528 -18.34 19.28 25.31
CA GLY A 528 -18.15 20.60 25.92
C GLY A 528 -16.98 21.43 25.39
N ALA A 529 -16.17 20.92 24.46
CA ALA A 529 -15.13 21.73 23.82
C ALA A 529 -15.73 22.71 22.82
N VAL A 530 -15.21 23.95 22.78
CA VAL A 530 -15.65 24.96 21.83
C VAL A 530 -15.19 24.57 20.42
N PRO A 531 -16.12 24.35 19.47
CA PRO A 531 -15.77 24.01 18.10
C PRO A 531 -15.22 25.21 17.35
N ILE A 532 -14.44 24.93 16.30
CA ILE A 532 -14.03 25.94 15.33
C ILE A 532 -15.27 26.33 14.49
N PRO A 533 -15.64 27.63 14.40
CA PRO A 533 -16.84 28.06 13.70
C PRO A 533 -16.78 27.79 12.18
N ILE A 534 -17.94 27.86 11.54
CA ILE A 534 -18.06 27.89 10.07
C ILE A 534 -17.31 29.10 9.53
N GLY A 535 -16.50 28.93 8.50
CA GLY A 535 -15.74 30.03 7.88
C GLY A 535 -14.49 29.60 7.15
N GLY A 536 -13.79 30.57 6.59
CA GLY A 536 -12.54 30.40 5.86
C GLY A 536 -11.31 30.72 6.70
N TYR A 537 -10.33 29.81 6.70
CA TYR A 537 -9.12 29.91 7.53
C TYR A 537 -7.87 29.79 6.68
N ASN A 538 -6.93 30.74 6.85
CA ASN A 538 -5.57 30.65 6.31
C ASN A 538 -4.60 30.35 7.46
N TYR A 539 -3.67 29.42 7.23
CA TYR A 539 -2.68 29.04 8.25
C TYR A 539 -1.32 28.76 7.63
N PRO A 540 -0.58 29.83 7.21
CA PRO A 540 0.74 29.67 6.63
C PRO A 540 1.68 28.93 7.57
N ASN A 541 2.50 28.07 6.99
CA ASN A 541 3.44 27.24 7.72
C ASN A 541 4.80 27.25 7.03
N LEU A 542 5.86 27.43 7.82
CA LEU A 542 7.24 27.24 7.39
C LEU A 542 7.87 26.18 8.30
N LYS A 543 8.45 25.16 7.70
CA LYS A 543 9.07 24.07 8.39
C LYS A 543 10.48 23.81 7.86
N ILE A 544 11.42 23.65 8.78
CA ILE A 544 12.79 23.22 8.47
C ILE A 544 13.01 21.87 9.16
N SER A 545 13.43 20.88 8.42
CA SER A 545 13.71 19.58 8.97
C SER A 545 15.07 19.03 8.51
N PHE A 546 15.75 18.36 9.42
CA PHE A 546 16.99 17.65 9.14
C PHE A 546 16.88 16.22 9.68
N ARG A 547 17.27 15.27 8.86
CA ARG A 547 17.38 13.86 9.22
C ARG A 547 18.79 13.38 8.91
N ASN A 548 19.44 12.72 9.88
CA ASN A 548 20.73 12.10 9.62
C ASN A 548 20.58 10.76 8.86
N ASN A 549 21.71 10.14 8.57
CA ASN A 549 21.77 8.83 7.90
C ASN A 549 21.04 7.75 8.73
N PHE A 550 20.10 7.07 8.10
CA PHE A 550 19.30 6.01 8.72
C PHE A 550 20.04 4.66 8.88
N PHE A 551 21.25 4.51 8.31
CA PHE A 551 22.13 3.37 8.56
C PHE A 551 22.98 3.55 9.83
N ASN A 552 23.06 4.75 10.40
CA ASN A 552 23.81 4.99 11.62
C ASN A 552 23.17 4.29 12.83
N GLU A 553 23.98 3.86 13.78
CA GLU A 553 23.51 3.32 15.08
C GLU A 553 22.64 4.34 15.83
N PHE A 554 23.02 5.61 15.77
CA PHE A 554 22.24 6.70 16.33
C PHE A 554 21.56 7.50 15.21
N THR A 555 20.23 7.35 15.09
CA THR A 555 19.42 8.10 14.15
C THR A 555 18.66 9.20 14.86
N TYR A 556 18.67 10.41 14.29
CA TYR A 556 17.95 11.55 14.83
C TYR A 556 17.25 12.34 13.72
N PHE A 557 16.15 12.92 14.11
CA PHE A 557 15.36 13.81 13.30
C PHE A 557 15.12 15.10 14.07
N PHE A 558 15.44 16.22 13.45
CA PHE A 558 15.21 17.54 14.00
C PHE A 558 14.22 18.28 13.12
N GLU A 559 13.19 18.87 13.70
CA GLU A 559 12.18 19.65 13.00
C GLU A 559 11.83 20.89 13.80
N VAL A 560 11.85 22.03 13.12
CA VAL A 560 11.35 23.30 13.63
C VAL A 560 10.33 23.81 12.64
N GLY A 561 9.15 24.17 13.13
CA GLY A 561 8.08 24.73 12.32
C GLY A 561 7.40 25.90 13.00
N SER A 562 6.97 26.87 12.21
CA SER A 562 6.10 27.96 12.61
C SER A 562 4.72 27.72 12.02
N CYS A 563 3.71 27.63 12.89
CA CYS A 563 2.31 27.64 12.48
C CYS A 563 1.63 28.87 13.08
N LEU A 564 1.13 29.74 12.23
CA LEU A 564 0.48 31.00 12.65
C LEU A 564 -1.04 30.81 12.85
N LEU A 565 -1.47 29.68 13.41
CA LEU A 565 -2.87 29.50 13.80
C LEU A 565 -3.08 29.98 15.25
N TYR A 566 -3.54 31.18 15.41
CA TYR A 566 -3.77 31.84 16.72
C TYR A 566 -5.15 31.51 17.34
N THR A 567 -5.61 30.25 17.35
CA THR A 567 -6.95 29.99 17.88
C THR A 567 -7.09 28.89 18.93
N SER A 568 -6.03 28.15 19.25
CA SER A 568 -6.02 27.26 20.43
C SER A 568 -4.61 26.75 20.70
N PRO A 569 -4.17 26.59 21.96
CA PRO A 569 -2.95 25.88 22.26
C PRO A 569 -3.06 24.44 21.71
N SER A 570 -2.03 24.00 21.01
CA SER A 570 -1.94 22.62 20.52
C SER A 570 -2.13 21.65 21.69
N PRO A 571 -2.81 20.50 21.52
CA PRO A 571 -2.85 19.45 22.54
C PRO A 571 -1.47 18.98 23.00
N ARG A 572 -0.41 19.24 22.22
CA ARG A 572 0.99 19.01 22.63
C ARG A 572 1.48 20.05 23.64
N ASP A 573 0.99 21.29 23.54
CA ASP A 573 1.39 22.39 24.45
C ASP A 573 0.77 22.24 25.84
N GLN A 574 -0.33 21.48 25.96
CA GLN A 574 -0.97 21.18 27.26
C GLN A 574 -0.26 20.08 28.08
N ARG A 575 0.69 19.35 27.51
CA ARG A 575 1.47 18.33 28.22
C ARG A 575 2.70 18.86 28.93
N GLY A 576 3.05 20.13 28.75
CA GLY A 576 4.23 20.79 29.33
C GLY A 576 4.02 21.46 30.69
N SER A 577 2.81 21.44 31.29
CA SER A 577 2.52 22.09 32.58
C SER A 577 1.91 21.14 33.62
N GLY A 578 2.44 19.93 33.72
CA GLY A 578 2.15 19.01 34.83
C GLY A 578 3.46 18.54 35.43
N VAL A 579 3.82 19.10 36.57
CA VAL A 579 4.90 18.66 37.46
C VAL A 579 4.69 17.22 37.91
#